data_a85a4f141832439cb3771c9eb5dd1fe5
#
_entry.id   a85a4f141832439cb3771c9eb5dd1fe5
#
_cell.length_a   1.000
_cell.length_b   1.000
_cell.length_c   1.000
_cell.angle_alpha   90.00
_cell.angle_beta   90.00
_cell.angle_gamma   90.00
#
_symmetry.space_group_name_H-M   'P 1'
#
loop_
_entity.id
_entity.type
_entity.pdbx_description
1 polymer ?
#
loop_
_entity_poly.entity_id
_entity_poly.type
_entity_poly.pdbx_seq_one_letter_code
_entity_poly.pdbx_strand_id
1 'polypeptide(L)'
;EEQLNERLKQLTAAAPVMLFMKGTPSEPKCGFSRQMVGIXREHQVRFGFFDILKDDTVRQGLKKYRDWPTFPQLYIKGELVGGLDIIKESLEEDPDFFTQSLAN
;
A
#
# COMPACT_ATOMS: atom_id res chain seq x y z
N GLU A 1 7.74 -19.06 1.25
CA GLU A 1 9.09 -19.47 0.91
C GLU A 1 10.06 -18.35 1.27
N GLU A 2 11.26 -18.71 1.73
CA GLU A 2 12.13 -17.77 2.41
C GLU A 2 12.65 -16.63 1.52
N GLN A 3 13.05 -16.98 0.30
CA GLN A 3 13.56 -15.96 -0.61
C GLN A 3 12.47 -14.98 -1.03
N LEU A 4 11.28 -15.49 -1.25
CA LEU A 4 10.17 -14.62 -1.58
C LEU A 4 9.83 -13.71 -0.41
N ASN A 5 9.80 -14.24 0.80
CA ASN A 5 9.50 -13.42 1.96
C ASN A 5 10.53 -12.31 2.16
N GLU A 6 11.80 -12.61 1.89
CA GLU A 6 12.83 -11.58 1.99
C GLU A 6 12.59 -10.48 0.95
N ARG A 7 12.22 -10.89 -0.27
CA ARG A 7 11.91 -9.91 -1.30
C ARG A 7 10.72 -9.03 -0.91
N LEU A 8 9.67 -9.66 -0.36
CA LEU A 8 8.48 -8.91 0.05
C LEU A 8 8.81 -7.94 1.18
N LYS A 9 9.66 -8.37 2.12
CA LYS A 9 10.10 -7.49 3.19
C LYS A 9 10.79 -6.26 2.62
N GLN A 10 11.66 -6.45 1.65
CA GLN A 10 12.36 -5.33 1.03
C GLN A 10 11.41 -4.43 0.24
N LEU A 11 10.49 -5.01 -0.50
CA LEU A 11 9.54 -4.23 -1.29
C LEU A 11 8.61 -3.41 -0.42
N THR A 12 8.11 -4.00 0.66
CA THR A 12 7.15 -3.29 1.51
C THR A 12 7.82 -2.15 2.29
N ALA A 13 9.14 -2.19 2.43
CA ALA A 13 9.89 -1.15 3.12
C ALA A 13 10.72 -0.28 2.16
N ALA A 14 10.48 -0.39 0.85
CA ALA A 14 11.29 0.32 -0.13
C ALA A 14 11.15 1.84 -0.04
N ALA A 15 10.05 2.30 0.51
CA ALA A 15 9.85 3.72 0.82
C ALA A 15 9.06 3.79 2.11
N PRO A 16 9.06 4.92 2.80
CA PRO A 16 8.28 5.03 4.05
C PRO A 16 6.80 4.72 3.85
N VAL A 17 6.24 5.08 2.70
CA VAL A 17 4.88 4.68 2.32
C VAL A 17 4.97 3.93 1.01
N MET A 18 4.49 2.67 1.00
CA MET A 18 4.46 1.86 -0.21
C MET A 18 3.04 1.42 -0.50
N LEU A 19 2.63 1.62 -1.74
CA LEU A 19 1.30 1.26 -2.20
C LEU A 19 1.42 0.15 -3.23
N PHE A 20 0.81 -0.99 -2.93
CA PHE A 20 0.73 -2.10 -3.88
C PHE A 20 -0.65 -2.04 -4.52
N MET A 21 -0.69 -1.81 -5.81
CA MET A 21 -1.91 -1.41 -6.50
C MET A 21 -2.02 -2.09 -7.85
N LYS A 22 -3.18 -1.97 -8.45
CA LYS A 22 -3.41 -2.44 -9.82
C LYS A 22 -3.17 -1.27 -10.76
N GLY A 23 -2.11 -1.34 -11.53
CA GLY A 23 -1.67 -0.28 -12.41
C GLY A 23 -0.64 0.61 -11.75
N THR A 24 -0.60 1.85 -12.17
CA THR A 24 0.34 2.85 -11.67
C THR A 24 -0.43 4.07 -11.18
N PRO A 25 0.21 4.95 -10.41
CA PRO A 25 -0.50 6.15 -9.96
C PRO A 25 -1.03 7.02 -11.10
N SER A 26 -0.30 7.07 -12.22
CA SER A 26 -0.77 7.86 -13.36
C SER A 26 -1.82 7.11 -14.17
N GLU A 27 -1.90 5.78 -14.03
CA GLU A 27 -2.83 4.96 -14.82
C GLU A 27 -3.35 3.82 -13.96
N PRO A 28 -4.16 4.11 -12.94
CA PRO A 28 -4.72 3.04 -12.11
C PRO A 28 -5.67 2.17 -12.93
N LYS A 29 -5.66 0.87 -12.64
CA LYS A 29 -6.44 -0.09 -13.40
C LYS A 29 -7.66 -0.60 -12.66
N CYS A 30 -7.96 -0.06 -11.49
CA CYS A 30 -9.22 -0.36 -10.81
C CYS A 30 -9.61 0.82 -9.94
N GLY A 31 -10.91 0.89 -9.64
CA GLY A 31 -11.45 2.01 -8.90
C GLY A 31 -10.88 2.16 -7.49
N PHE A 32 -10.65 1.03 -6.83
CA PHE A 32 -10.10 1.08 -5.47
C PHE A 32 -8.67 1.63 -5.48
N SER A 33 -7.86 1.19 -6.45
CA SER A 33 -6.50 1.72 -6.58
C SER A 33 -6.52 3.21 -6.90
N ARG A 34 -7.44 3.61 -7.78
CA ARG A 34 -7.57 5.03 -8.13
C ARG A 34 -7.91 5.88 -6.91
N GLN A 35 -8.86 5.39 -6.10
CA GLN A 35 -9.24 6.13 -4.89
C GLN A 35 -8.08 6.23 -3.91
N MET A 36 -7.32 5.16 -3.76
CA MET A 36 -6.19 5.18 -2.83
C MET A 36 -5.14 6.20 -3.28
N VAL A 37 -4.84 6.24 -4.58
CA VAL A 37 -3.91 7.24 -5.10
C VAL A 37 -4.44 8.65 -4.82
N GLY A 38 -5.75 8.86 -5.02
CA GLY A 38 -6.37 10.15 -4.74
C GLY A 38 -6.19 10.57 -3.30
N ILE A 39 -6.34 9.65 -2.40
CA ILE A 39 -6.14 9.94 -0.98
C ILE A 39 -4.70 10.36 -0.68
N UNK A 40 -3.85 9.58 -1.09
CA UNK A 40 -2.63 9.83 -0.91
C UNK A 40 -2.28 11.04 -1.38
N ARG A 41 -2.65 11.56 -2.53
CA ARG A 41 -2.35 12.86 -3.12
C ARG A 41 -3.05 14.00 -2.39
N GLU A 42 -4.29 13.78 -2.02
CA GLU A 42 -5.05 14.78 -1.27
C GLU A 42 -4.35 15.16 0.02
N HIS A 43 -3.73 14.19 0.68
CA HIS A 43 -3.03 14.41 1.93
C HIS A 43 -1.56 14.73 1.75
N GLN A 44 -1.14 14.89 0.48
CA GLN A 44 0.24 15.26 0.15
C GLN A 44 1.26 14.27 0.69
N VAL A 45 0.89 13.00 0.64
CA VAL A 45 1.77 11.92 1.07
C VAL A 45 2.65 11.50 -0.10
N ARG A 46 3.95 11.47 0.11
CA ARG A 46 4.86 10.86 -0.85
C ARG A 46 4.81 9.36 -0.69
N PHE A 47 4.71 8.64 -1.79
CA PHE A 47 4.66 7.19 -1.70
C PHE A 47 5.33 6.54 -2.90
N GLY A 48 5.94 5.39 -2.65
CA GLY A 48 6.36 4.51 -3.72
C GLY A 48 5.21 3.56 -4.06
N PHE A 49 5.30 2.93 -5.22
CA PHE A 49 4.24 2.02 -5.62
C PHE A 49 4.81 0.79 -6.29
N PHE A 50 3.99 -0.23 -6.37
CA PHE A 50 4.30 -1.45 -7.09
C PHE A 50 3.02 -1.90 -7.81
N ASP A 51 3.14 -2.12 -9.12
CA ASP A 51 2.02 -2.57 -9.95
C ASP A 51 1.93 -4.10 -9.88
N ILE A 52 0.97 -4.59 -9.09
CA ILE A 52 0.87 -6.04 -8.89
C ILE A 52 0.35 -6.77 -10.11
N LEU A 53 -0.16 -6.06 -11.11
CA LEU A 53 -0.56 -6.71 -12.35
C LEU A 53 0.63 -7.16 -13.17
N LYS A 54 1.81 -6.65 -12.86
CA LYS A 54 3.02 -7.01 -13.61
C LYS A 54 3.87 -8.07 -12.93
N ASP A 55 3.44 -8.55 -11.74
CA ASP A 55 4.23 -9.55 -11.04
C ASP A 55 3.30 -10.38 -10.15
N ASP A 56 2.85 -11.50 -10.70
CA ASP A 56 1.91 -12.34 -9.98
C ASP A 56 2.52 -13.00 -8.75
N THR A 57 3.81 -13.24 -8.77
CA THR A 57 4.47 -13.83 -7.61
C THR A 57 4.38 -12.88 -6.42
N VAL A 58 4.62 -11.59 -6.65
CA VAL A 58 4.47 -10.59 -5.60
C VAL A 58 3.00 -10.46 -5.19
N ARG A 59 2.10 -10.45 -6.18
CA ARG A 59 0.67 -10.31 -5.89
C ARG A 59 0.18 -11.43 -4.96
N GLN A 60 0.47 -12.68 -5.33
CA GLN A 60 0.02 -13.80 -4.52
C GLN A 60 0.79 -13.88 -3.20
N GLY A 61 2.08 -13.56 -3.26
CA GLY A 61 2.90 -13.60 -2.05
C GLY A 61 2.45 -12.63 -0.99
N LEU A 62 2.07 -11.41 -1.38
CA LEU A 62 1.63 -10.41 -0.40
C LEU A 62 0.34 -10.82 0.30
N LYS A 63 -0.56 -11.52 -0.40
CA LYS A 63 -1.77 -11.99 0.25
C LYS A 63 -1.46 -12.91 1.43
N LYS A 64 -0.45 -13.77 1.27
CA LYS A 64 -0.04 -14.68 2.34
C LYS A 64 0.83 -13.97 3.37
N TYR A 65 1.69 -13.08 2.91
CA TYR A 65 2.71 -12.44 3.74
C TYR A 65 2.09 -11.75 4.96
N ARG A 66 0.96 -11.08 4.75
CA ARG A 66 0.27 -10.40 5.84
C ARG A 66 -1.18 -10.85 6.00
N ASP A 67 -1.52 -11.97 5.38
CA ASP A 67 -2.88 -12.52 5.48
C ASP A 67 -3.91 -11.47 5.09
N TRP A 68 -3.72 -10.84 3.93
CA TRP A 68 -4.59 -9.78 3.44
C TRP A 68 -4.94 -10.07 1.99
N PRO A 69 -6.19 -10.41 1.69
CA PRO A 69 -6.51 -11.02 0.39
C PRO A 69 -6.73 -10.05 -0.76
N THR A 70 -6.81 -8.75 -0.51
CA THR A 70 -7.21 -7.82 -1.55
C THR A 70 -6.19 -6.72 -1.76
N PHE A 71 -6.32 -6.02 -2.89
CA PHE A 71 -5.51 -4.86 -3.22
C PHE A 71 -6.44 -3.70 -3.55
N PRO A 72 -6.02 -2.46 -3.35
CA PRO A 72 -4.68 -2.03 -2.97
C PRO A 72 -4.34 -2.33 -1.52
N GLN A 73 -3.03 -2.43 -1.25
CA GLN A 73 -2.50 -2.57 0.11
C GLN A 73 -1.54 -1.42 0.38
N LEU A 74 -1.69 -0.77 1.51
CA LEU A 74 -0.80 0.32 1.89
C LEU A 74 0.07 -0.10 3.06
N TYR A 75 1.37 0.13 2.92
CA TYR A 75 2.36 -0.16 3.95
C TYR A 75 3.01 1.15 4.39
N ILE A 76 3.22 1.28 5.69
CA ILE A 76 3.97 2.41 6.26
C ILE A 76 5.11 1.84 7.08
N LYS A 77 6.34 2.24 6.72
CA LYS A 77 7.55 1.77 7.41
C LYS A 77 7.61 0.24 7.45
N GLY A 78 7.20 -0.37 6.35
CA GLY A 78 7.26 -1.82 6.19
C GLY A 78 6.12 -2.59 6.82
N GLU A 79 5.17 -1.91 7.46
CA GLU A 79 4.05 -2.57 8.15
C GLU A 79 2.75 -2.33 7.40
N LEU A 80 1.97 -3.38 7.25
CA LEU A 80 0.68 -3.25 6.57
C LEU A 80 -0.27 -2.39 7.38
N VAL A 81 -0.78 -1.34 6.75
CA VAL A 81 -1.87 -0.56 7.34
C VAL A 81 -3.21 -1.15 6.93
N GLY A 82 -3.36 -1.45 5.64
CA GLY A 82 -4.59 -2.04 5.16
C GLY A 82 -4.94 -1.57 3.77
N GLY A 83 -6.19 -1.80 3.41
CA GLY A 83 -6.72 -1.38 2.13
C GLY A 83 -7.49 -0.08 2.24
N LEU A 84 -8.29 0.18 1.20
CA LEU A 84 -8.98 1.46 1.08
C LEU A 84 -9.89 1.74 2.27
N ASP A 85 -10.67 0.74 2.70
CA ASP A 85 -11.64 0.96 3.77
C ASP A 85 -10.95 1.31 5.09
N ILE A 86 -9.83 0.64 5.37
CA ILE A 86 -9.09 0.90 6.60
C ILE A 86 -8.53 2.32 6.58
N ILE A 87 -7.98 2.73 5.44
CA ILE A 87 -7.42 4.08 5.33
C ILE A 87 -8.52 5.13 5.50
N LYS A 88 -9.67 4.91 4.88
CA LYS A 88 -10.79 5.86 5.04
C LYS A 88 -11.23 5.96 6.50
N GLU A 89 -11.35 4.81 7.17
CA GLU A 89 -11.73 4.81 8.59
C GLU A 89 -10.69 5.53 9.45
N SER A 90 -9.41 5.27 9.17
CA SER A 90 -8.33 5.89 9.93
C SER A 90 -8.38 7.40 9.81
N LEU A 91 -8.62 7.90 8.60
CA LEU A 91 -8.68 9.34 8.37
C LEU A 91 -9.93 9.98 8.98
N GLU A 92 -11.04 9.24 9.02
CA GLU A 92 -12.22 9.73 9.70
C GLU A 92 -11.98 9.89 11.20
N GLU A 93 -11.28 8.94 11.79
CA GLU A 93 -10.98 8.99 13.22
C GLU A 93 -9.91 10.03 13.54
N ASP A 94 -8.97 10.23 12.62
CA ASP A 94 -7.84 11.12 12.84
C ASP A 94 -7.42 11.72 11.51
N PRO A 95 -7.86 12.96 11.21
CA PRO A 95 -7.46 13.60 9.94
C PRO A 95 -5.95 13.76 9.79
N ASP A 96 -5.19 13.67 10.88
CA ASP A 96 -3.73 13.73 10.84
C ASP A 96 -3.08 12.37 10.84
N PHE A 97 -3.81 11.33 10.47
CA PHE A 97 -3.34 9.95 10.53
C PHE A 97 -1.97 9.78 9.85
N PHE A 98 -1.81 10.31 8.63
CA PHE A 98 -0.55 10.13 7.94
C PHE A 98 0.59 10.88 8.62
N THR A 99 0.31 12.08 9.09
CA THR A 99 1.32 12.86 9.80
C THR A 99 1.79 12.12 11.05
N GLN A 100 0.83 11.59 11.82
CA GLN A 100 1.17 10.84 13.03
C GLN A 100 1.93 9.55 12.69
N SER A 101 1.48 8.83 11.66
CA SER A 101 2.09 7.56 11.30
C SER A 101 3.52 7.73 10.80
N LEU A 102 3.81 8.85 10.17
CA LEU A 102 5.13 9.10 9.59
C LEU A 102 6.06 9.85 10.54
N ALA A 103 5.57 10.30 11.66
CA ALA A 103 6.40 10.97 12.66
C ALA A 103 7.39 9.99 13.26
N ASN A 104 8.57 10.48 13.66
CA ASN A 104 9.58 9.65 14.31
C ASN A 104 9.38 9.57 15.81
#